data_3c24808a2552597417a59fc944651e37
#
_entry.id   3c24808a2552597417a59fc944651e37
#
_cell.length_a   1.000
_cell.length_b   1.000
_cell.length_c   1.000
_cell.angle_alpha   90.00
_cell.angle_beta   90.00
_cell.angle_gamma   90.00
#
_symmetry.space_group_name_H-M   'P 1'
#
loop_
_entity.id
_entity.type
_entity.pdbx_description
1 polymer ?
#
loop_
_entity_poly.entity_id
_entity_poly.type
_entity_poly.pdbx_seq_one_letter_code
_entity_poly.pdbx_strand_id
1 'polypeptide(L)'
;SALVLHEQVAEEAVVGYPHDIKGQGIYAYVTPMAGVEPTEELKRELVKLVRQEIGPIATVDVIQWAPGLPKTRSGKIMRRILRKIAANEIDTLGDTSTLADPTVVNDLIDNRVTK
;
A
#
# COMPACT_ATOMS: atom_id res chain seq x y z
N SER A 1 -1.19 9.12 -8.21
CA SER A 1 -1.08 9.56 -6.83
C SER A 1 0.29 10.19 -6.56
N ALA A 2 0.41 10.84 -5.42
CA ALA A 2 1.61 11.57 -5.03
C ALA A 2 2.86 10.68 -4.98
N LEU A 3 2.73 9.46 -4.49
CA LEU A 3 3.86 8.55 -4.31
C LEU A 3 4.44 8.04 -5.62
N VAL A 4 3.64 7.97 -6.67
CA VAL A 4 4.11 7.55 -7.99
C VAL A 4 5.04 8.59 -8.61
N LEU A 5 4.95 9.84 -8.15
CA LEU A 5 5.81 10.91 -8.67
C LEU A 5 7.26 10.79 -8.17
N HIS A 6 7.52 9.95 -7.17
CA HIS A 6 8.88 9.73 -6.69
C HIS A 6 9.61 8.80 -7.65
N GLU A 7 10.81 9.19 -8.09
CA GLU A 7 11.56 8.44 -9.11
C GLU A 7 11.96 7.04 -8.70
N GLN A 8 12.01 6.76 -7.39
CA GLN A 8 12.39 5.45 -6.87
C GLN A 8 11.20 4.53 -6.61
N VAL A 9 9.98 4.97 -6.93
CA VAL A 9 8.75 4.20 -6.74
C VAL A 9 8.19 3.74 -8.06
N ALA A 10 7.98 2.43 -8.21
CA ALA A 10 7.38 1.85 -9.41
C ALA A 10 5.87 1.88 -9.36
N GLU A 11 5.30 1.52 -8.20
CA GLU A 11 3.85 1.47 -7.99
C GLU A 11 3.53 1.87 -6.57
N GLU A 12 2.32 2.38 -6.36
CA GLU A 12 1.83 2.68 -5.04
C GLU A 12 0.32 2.59 -4.97
N ALA A 13 -0.20 2.35 -3.78
CA ALA A 13 -1.62 2.48 -3.51
C ALA A 13 -1.82 2.90 -2.06
N VAL A 14 -2.71 3.86 -1.85
CA VAL A 14 -3.01 4.39 -0.53
C VAL A 14 -4.46 4.04 -0.21
N VAL A 15 -4.68 3.44 0.96
CA VAL A 15 -6.00 3.06 1.40
C VAL A 15 -6.22 3.50 2.86
N GLY A 16 -7.50 3.68 3.22
CA GLY A 16 -7.85 3.89 4.61
C GLY A 16 -7.98 2.56 5.35
N TYR A 17 -7.73 2.58 6.65
CA TYR A 17 -7.93 1.40 7.50
C TYR A 17 -8.37 1.85 8.89
N PRO A 18 -9.03 0.98 9.68
CA PRO A 18 -9.43 1.34 11.04
C PRO A 18 -8.22 1.66 11.92
N HIS A 19 -8.28 2.79 12.62
CA HIS A 19 -7.21 3.25 13.50
C HIS A 19 -7.79 3.51 14.89
N ASP A 20 -7.16 2.97 15.93
CA ASP A 20 -7.71 3.00 17.29
C ASP A 20 -7.88 4.42 17.83
N ILE A 21 -6.99 5.32 17.50
CA ILE A 21 -7.00 6.69 18.03
C ILE A 21 -7.76 7.65 17.13
N LYS A 22 -7.51 7.59 15.82
CA LYS A 22 -8.07 8.54 14.87
C LYS A 22 -9.38 8.09 14.24
N GLY A 23 -9.79 6.85 14.49
CA GLY A 23 -10.93 6.23 13.82
C GLY A 23 -10.58 5.67 12.46
N GLN A 24 -9.80 6.40 11.65
CA GLN A 24 -9.31 5.92 10.36
C GLN A 24 -7.89 6.41 10.14
N GLY A 25 -7.02 5.50 9.74
CA GLY A 25 -5.63 5.80 9.39
C GLY A 25 -5.39 5.66 7.90
N ILE A 26 -4.19 6.01 7.48
CA ILE A 26 -3.75 5.93 6.09
C ILE A 26 -2.65 4.87 5.98
N TYR A 27 -2.88 3.89 5.12
CA TYR A 27 -1.97 2.77 4.89
C TYR A 27 -1.50 2.85 3.44
N ALA A 28 -0.20 2.96 3.23
CA ALA A 28 0.38 3.06 1.90
C ALA A 28 1.16 1.78 1.56
N TYR A 29 0.85 1.20 0.40
CA TYR A 29 1.62 0.10 -0.16
C TYR A 29 2.52 0.66 -1.24
N VAL A 30 3.81 0.36 -1.17
CA VAL A 30 4.80 0.92 -2.09
C VAL A 30 5.66 -0.19 -2.67
N THR A 31 5.75 -0.21 -4.01
CA THR A 31 6.68 -1.09 -4.72
C THR A 31 7.83 -0.24 -5.21
N PRO A 32 9.05 -0.43 -4.69
CA PRO A 32 10.20 0.34 -5.16
C PRO A 32 10.60 -0.08 -6.56
N MET A 33 11.27 0.82 -7.28
CA MET A 33 11.85 0.49 -8.58
C MET A 33 12.86 -0.63 -8.44
N ALA A 34 13.08 -1.39 -9.52
CA ALA A 34 14.08 -2.45 -9.53
C ALA A 34 15.46 -1.91 -9.13
N GLY A 35 16.12 -2.59 -8.21
CA GLY A 35 17.43 -2.18 -7.74
C GLY A 35 17.42 -1.14 -6.62
N VAL A 36 16.25 -0.61 -6.27
CA VAL A 36 16.13 0.35 -5.17
C VAL A 36 15.89 -0.39 -3.86
N GLU A 37 16.70 -0.08 -2.85
CA GLU A 37 16.53 -0.64 -1.52
C GLU A 37 15.51 0.15 -0.72
N PRO A 38 14.53 -0.53 -0.08
CA PRO A 38 13.61 0.15 0.82
C PRO A 38 14.34 0.54 2.11
N THR A 39 14.55 1.84 2.30
CA THR A 39 15.26 2.38 3.46
C THR A 39 14.35 3.28 4.28
N GLU A 40 14.75 3.55 5.52
CA GLU A 40 14.03 4.50 6.37
C GLU A 40 14.08 5.91 5.78
N GLU A 41 15.16 6.26 5.11
CA GLU A 41 15.29 7.55 4.44
C GLU A 41 14.25 7.68 3.32
N LEU A 42 14.14 6.66 2.46
CA LEU A 42 13.13 6.65 1.39
C LEU A 42 11.72 6.73 1.97
N LYS A 43 11.48 6.00 3.04
CA LYS A 43 10.19 6.03 3.72
C LYS A 43 9.83 7.43 4.20
N ARG A 44 10.78 8.15 4.79
CA ARG A 44 10.56 9.54 5.23
C ARG A 44 10.27 10.47 4.06
N GLU A 45 10.95 10.29 2.94
CA GLU A 45 10.70 11.08 1.73
C GLU A 45 9.28 10.86 1.21
N LEU A 46 8.81 9.60 1.23
CA LEU A 46 7.46 9.26 0.76
C LEU A 46 6.39 9.86 1.67
N VAL A 47 6.57 9.80 2.98
CA VAL A 47 5.65 10.43 3.92
C VAL A 47 5.55 11.93 3.66
N LYS A 48 6.70 12.57 3.41
CA LYS A 48 6.75 14.00 3.11
C LYS A 48 6.00 14.34 1.83
N LEU A 49 6.13 13.51 0.79
CA LEU A 49 5.43 13.70 -0.47
C LEU A 49 3.91 13.65 -0.29
N VAL A 50 3.43 12.68 0.47
CA VAL A 50 2.00 12.56 0.73
C VAL A 50 1.47 13.80 1.44
N ARG A 51 2.21 14.31 2.42
CA ARG A 51 1.80 15.52 3.13
C ARG A 51 1.75 16.74 2.21
N GLN A 52 2.67 16.84 1.26
CA GLN A 52 2.68 17.93 0.30
C GLN A 52 1.50 17.87 -0.66
N GLU A 53 1.11 16.67 -1.10
CA GLU A 53 0.06 16.50 -2.09
C GLU A 53 -1.34 16.55 -1.48
N ILE A 54 -1.53 15.94 -0.32
CA ILE A 54 -2.87 15.80 0.29
C ILE A 54 -3.14 16.93 1.29
N GLY A 55 -2.08 17.48 1.87
CA GLY A 55 -2.18 18.57 2.83
C GLY A 55 -1.57 18.23 4.17
N PRO A 56 -1.34 19.24 5.03
CA PRO A 56 -0.62 19.04 6.28
C PRO A 56 -1.37 18.23 7.34
N ILE A 57 -2.68 18.04 7.15
CA ILE A 57 -3.49 17.24 8.08
C ILE A 57 -3.35 15.75 7.79
N ALA A 58 -3.06 15.40 6.53
CA ALA A 58 -2.92 13.99 6.14
C ALA A 58 -1.58 13.44 6.65
N THR A 59 -1.65 12.35 7.39
CA THR A 59 -0.45 11.65 7.89
C THR A 59 -0.53 10.20 7.48
N VAL A 60 0.53 9.71 6.83
CA VAL A 60 0.65 8.29 6.52
C VAL A 60 1.05 7.58 7.80
N ASP A 61 0.18 6.68 8.27
CA ASP A 61 0.43 5.95 9.51
C ASP A 61 1.31 4.72 9.27
N VAL A 62 1.17 4.09 8.12
CA VAL A 62 1.89 2.86 7.79
C VAL A 62 2.35 2.91 6.34
N ILE A 63 3.59 2.51 6.10
CA ILE A 63 4.09 2.21 4.77
C ILE A 63 4.53 0.75 4.77
N GLN A 64 3.95 -0.05 3.87
CA GLN A 64 4.35 -1.43 3.66
C GLN A 64 5.04 -1.54 2.30
N TRP A 65 6.26 -2.04 2.30
CA TRP A 65 6.98 -2.36 1.08
C TRP A 65 6.41 -3.64 0.48
N ALA A 66 6.19 -3.64 -0.83
CA ALA A 66 5.61 -4.78 -1.52
C ALA A 66 6.32 -5.04 -2.84
N PRO A 67 6.53 -6.30 -3.23
CA PRO A 67 7.12 -6.62 -4.53
C PRO A 67 6.18 -6.33 -5.69
N GLY A 68 4.88 -6.23 -5.42
CA GLY A 68 3.87 -5.90 -6.40
C GLY A 68 2.53 -5.67 -5.73
N LEU A 69 1.57 -5.17 -6.49
CA LEU A 69 0.23 -4.89 -5.99
C LEU A 69 -0.78 -5.82 -6.69
N PRO A 70 -1.91 -6.16 -6.02
CA PRO A 70 -2.92 -7.01 -6.63
C PRO A 70 -3.61 -6.25 -7.77
N LYS A 71 -3.49 -6.77 -8.97
CA LYS A 71 -4.05 -6.14 -10.17
C LYS A 71 -4.86 -7.14 -10.98
N THR A 72 -5.90 -6.65 -11.64
CA THR A 72 -6.61 -7.42 -12.64
C THR A 72 -5.69 -7.64 -13.85
N ARG A 73 -6.07 -8.55 -14.75
CA ARG A 73 -5.29 -8.80 -15.97
C ARG A 73 -5.20 -7.57 -16.87
N SER A 74 -6.13 -6.63 -16.73
CA SER A 74 -6.07 -5.35 -17.46
C SER A 74 -5.18 -4.31 -16.79
N GLY A 75 -4.60 -4.62 -15.61
CA GLY A 75 -3.68 -3.74 -14.92
C GLY A 75 -4.31 -2.83 -13.87
N LYS A 76 -5.58 -3.03 -13.55
CA LYS A 76 -6.26 -2.21 -12.54
C LYS A 76 -5.94 -2.72 -11.14
N ILE A 77 -5.51 -1.80 -10.26
CA ILE A 77 -5.23 -2.14 -8.86
C ILE A 77 -6.53 -2.45 -8.12
N MET A 78 -6.55 -3.58 -7.42
CA MET A 78 -7.69 -4.03 -6.64
C MET A 78 -7.60 -3.49 -5.22
N ARG A 79 -8.01 -2.21 -5.05
CA ARG A 79 -7.92 -1.53 -3.75
C ARG A 79 -8.77 -2.19 -2.67
N ARG A 80 -9.85 -2.86 -3.06
CA ARG A 80 -10.68 -3.61 -2.11
C ARG A 80 -9.86 -4.63 -1.33
N ILE A 81 -8.99 -5.35 -2.03
CA ILE A 81 -8.12 -6.37 -1.41
C ILE A 81 -7.13 -5.68 -0.48
N LEU A 82 -6.52 -4.58 -0.92
CA LEU A 82 -5.56 -3.83 -0.10
C LEU A 82 -6.21 -3.30 1.18
N ARG A 83 -7.43 -2.78 1.10
CA ARG A 83 -8.14 -2.30 2.29
C ARG A 83 -8.41 -3.42 3.28
N LYS A 84 -8.79 -4.59 2.80
CA LYS A 84 -9.03 -5.75 3.65
C LYS A 84 -7.76 -6.20 4.37
N ILE A 85 -6.63 -6.24 3.67
CA ILE A 85 -5.35 -6.61 4.27
C ILE A 85 -4.94 -5.58 5.32
N ALA A 86 -5.05 -4.29 5.00
CA ALA A 86 -4.71 -3.21 5.94
C ALA A 86 -5.56 -3.26 7.19
N ALA A 87 -6.84 -3.63 7.07
CA ALA A 87 -7.76 -3.76 8.18
C ALA A 87 -7.63 -5.09 8.93
N ASN A 88 -6.72 -5.97 8.49
CA ASN A 88 -6.53 -7.30 9.06
C ASN A 88 -7.76 -8.20 8.90
N GLU A 89 -8.52 -8.00 7.83
CA GLU A 89 -9.73 -8.77 7.50
C GLU A 89 -9.43 -9.80 6.41
N ILE A 90 -8.41 -10.63 6.64
CA ILE A 90 -7.91 -11.56 5.62
C ILE A 90 -8.85 -12.73 5.34
N ASP A 91 -9.76 -13.03 6.26
CA ASP A 91 -10.71 -14.13 6.08
C ASP A 91 -11.85 -13.77 5.11
N THR A 92 -12.00 -12.50 4.78
CA THR A 92 -13.08 -12.01 3.93
C THR A 92 -12.59 -11.28 2.69
N LEU A 93 -11.43 -11.68 2.15
CA LEU A 93 -10.85 -11.04 0.95
C LEU A 93 -11.75 -11.16 -0.28
N GLY A 94 -12.56 -12.21 -0.33
CA GLY A 94 -13.40 -12.47 -1.49
C GLY A 94 -12.64 -13.18 -2.59
N ASP A 95 -13.15 -13.06 -3.81
CA ASP A 95 -12.59 -13.75 -4.96
C ASP A 95 -11.30 -13.10 -5.43
N THR A 96 -10.21 -13.86 -5.45
CA THR A 96 -8.92 -13.42 -5.96
C THR A 96 -8.54 -14.09 -7.28
N SER A 97 -9.44 -14.89 -7.84
CA SER A 97 -9.13 -15.65 -9.05
C SER A 97 -8.95 -14.80 -10.30
N THR A 98 -9.46 -13.56 -10.28
CA THR A 98 -9.32 -12.64 -11.41
C THR A 98 -8.00 -11.88 -11.42
N LEU A 99 -7.17 -12.05 -10.39
CA LEU A 99 -5.89 -11.38 -10.31
C LEU A 99 -4.90 -11.95 -11.32
N ALA A 100 -4.11 -11.07 -11.92
CA ALA A 100 -3.04 -11.48 -12.84
C ALA A 100 -1.98 -12.33 -12.13
N ASP A 101 -1.68 -12.00 -10.88
CA ASP A 101 -0.73 -12.75 -10.04
C ASP A 101 -1.27 -12.88 -8.63
N PRO A 102 -1.97 -13.97 -8.30
CA PRO A 102 -2.52 -14.18 -6.96
C PRO A 102 -1.46 -14.30 -5.85
N THR A 103 -0.22 -14.65 -6.20
CA THR A 103 0.84 -14.81 -5.20
C THR A 103 1.20 -13.50 -4.49
N VAL A 104 0.93 -12.37 -5.11
CA VAL A 104 1.12 -11.05 -4.52
C VAL A 104 0.31 -10.91 -3.23
N VAL A 105 -0.89 -11.48 -3.20
CA VAL A 105 -1.76 -11.39 -2.02
C VAL A 105 -1.13 -12.06 -0.81
N ASN A 106 -0.53 -13.24 -1.01
CA ASN A 106 0.12 -13.96 0.08
C ASN A 106 1.28 -13.16 0.68
N ASP A 107 2.08 -12.54 -0.18
CA ASP A 107 3.20 -11.69 0.27
C ASP A 107 2.69 -10.50 1.09
N LEU A 108 1.62 -9.85 0.61
CA LEU A 108 1.04 -8.70 1.30
C LEU A 108 0.48 -9.09 2.67
N ILE A 109 -0.16 -10.24 2.77
CA ILE A 109 -0.70 -10.74 4.04
C ILE A 109 0.44 -11.06 5.01
N ASP A 110 1.46 -11.75 4.55
CA ASP A 110 2.58 -12.17 5.40
C ASP A 110 3.35 -10.97 5.96
N ASN A 111 3.45 -9.90 5.19
CA ASN A 111 4.21 -8.71 5.56
C ASN A 111 3.34 -7.54 6.03
N ARG A 112 2.06 -7.78 6.27
CA ARG A 112 1.18 -6.69 6.73
C ARG A 112 1.61 -6.19 8.11
N VAL A 113 1.50 -4.89 8.28
CA VAL A 113 1.96 -4.22 9.51
C VAL A 113 0.91 -4.30 10.62
N THR A 114 -0.35 -4.46 10.26
CA THR A 114 -1.48 -4.42 11.20
C THR A 114 -1.82 -5.76 11.85
N LYS A 115 -1.08 -6.80 11.55
CA LYS A 115 -1.36 -8.12 12.14
C LYS A 115 -1.09 -8.18 13.66
#